data_0e22f4c11b172b79bcd68d66e915978a
#
_entry.id   0e22f4c11b172b79bcd68d66e915978a
#
_cell.length_a   1.000
_cell.length_b   1.000
_cell.length_c   1.000
_cell.angle_alpha   90.00
_cell.angle_beta   90.00
_cell.angle_gamma   90.00
#
_symmetry.space_group_name_H-M   'P 1'
#
loop_
_entity.id
_entity.type
_entity.pdbx_description
1 polymer ?
#
loop_
_entity_poly.entity_id
_entity_poly.type
_entity_poly.pdbx_seq_one_letter_code
_entity_poly.pdbx_strand_id
1 'polypeptide(L)'
;QAWDSVVVLGFGPIGYLFTALADNVAARVMCTEVDPFRVNVAKQLGVPVSNPNETDIEKQVLTFTNGKGADIVIDAVGTQLENAIKYVAPGGKILAFGMDSSVKATITPNTITRNAIKILGSYIGQNTCLPAIKILQSRKLDLAPFFTEVIRLEDGVSAFGKLGLDLKTLAHIPKQAMKIVIKP
;
A
#
# COMPACT_ATOMS: atom_id res chain seq x y z
N GLN A 1 11.36 -3.26 11.84
CA GLN A 1 12.09 -2.68 12.98
C GLN A 1 12.24 -1.17 12.77
N ALA A 2 12.53 -0.43 13.82
CA ALA A 2 12.92 0.96 13.67
C ALA A 2 14.12 1.04 12.70
N TRP A 3 14.09 2.08 11.80
CA TRP A 3 15.11 2.33 10.77
C TRP A 3 15.08 1.39 9.55
N ASP A 4 14.22 0.34 9.50
CA ASP A 4 14.03 -0.43 8.27
C ASP A 4 13.52 0.50 7.15
N SER A 5 14.03 0.30 5.95
CA SER A 5 13.45 0.91 4.75
C SER A 5 12.29 0.07 4.25
N VAL A 6 11.12 0.68 4.14
CA VAL A 6 9.87 0.01 3.73
C VAL A 6 9.36 0.65 2.43
N VAL A 7 9.11 -0.19 1.43
CA VAL A 7 8.44 0.21 0.19
C VAL A 7 7.06 -0.43 0.13
N VAL A 8 6.02 0.40 0.01
CA VAL A 8 4.63 -0.06 -0.11
C VAL A 8 4.18 0.14 -1.56
N LEU A 9 3.89 -0.95 -2.24
CA LEU A 9 3.39 -0.91 -3.61
C LEU A 9 1.87 -0.75 -3.60
N GLY A 10 1.39 0.42 -4.03
CA GLY A 10 0.01 0.87 -3.93
C GLY A 10 -0.27 1.69 -2.68
N PHE A 11 -0.96 2.83 -2.83
CA PHE A 11 -1.40 3.72 -1.74
C PHE A 11 -2.94 3.79 -1.67
N GLY A 12 -3.61 2.66 -1.91
CA GLY A 12 -5.02 2.48 -1.61
C GLY A 12 -5.27 2.40 -0.09
N PRO A 13 -6.49 2.11 0.36
CA PRO A 13 -6.81 2.00 1.79
C PRO A 13 -5.86 1.08 2.56
N ILE A 14 -5.50 -0.05 2.00
CA ILE A 14 -4.58 -1.01 2.63
C ILE A 14 -3.14 -0.47 2.66
N GLY A 15 -2.66 0.06 1.52
CA GLY A 15 -1.31 0.66 1.45
C GLY A 15 -1.15 1.84 2.41
N TYR A 16 -2.19 2.68 2.55
CA TYR A 16 -2.22 3.74 3.56
C TYR A 16 -1.98 3.19 4.98
N LEU A 17 -2.72 2.14 5.37
CA LEU A 17 -2.58 1.56 6.72
C LEU A 17 -1.20 0.95 6.94
N PHE A 18 -0.63 0.27 5.94
CA PHE A 18 0.75 -0.23 6.03
C PHE A 18 1.76 0.90 6.19
N THR A 19 1.60 1.98 5.41
CA THR A 19 2.46 3.15 5.48
C THR A 19 2.39 3.80 6.87
N ALA A 20 1.18 4.04 7.38
CA ALA A 20 0.97 4.65 8.69
C ALA A 20 1.52 3.77 9.84
N LEU A 21 1.36 2.45 9.75
CA LEU A 21 1.91 1.52 10.74
C LEU A 21 3.43 1.46 10.72
N ALA A 22 4.04 1.47 9.51
CA ALA A 22 5.49 1.46 9.37
C ALA A 22 6.11 2.77 9.89
N ASP A 23 5.52 3.91 9.57
CA ASP A 23 5.95 5.22 10.08
C ASP A 23 5.85 5.29 11.60
N ASN A 24 4.76 4.77 12.18
CA ASN A 24 4.58 4.75 13.65
C ASN A 24 5.66 3.96 14.42
N VAL A 25 6.36 3.04 13.77
CA VAL A 25 7.50 2.30 14.35
C VAL A 25 8.85 2.89 13.94
N ALA A 26 8.88 4.12 13.47
CA ALA A 26 10.05 4.84 13.01
C ALA A 26 10.82 4.16 11.86
N ALA A 27 10.12 3.42 11.00
CA ALA A 27 10.66 2.94 9.74
C ALA A 27 10.67 4.08 8.71
N ARG A 28 11.65 4.05 7.79
CA ARG A 28 11.62 4.95 6.63
C ARG A 28 10.69 4.34 5.59
N VAL A 29 9.68 5.08 5.16
CA VAL A 29 8.64 4.56 4.26
C VAL A 29 8.58 5.36 2.97
N MET A 30 8.46 4.69 1.83
CA MET A 30 7.98 5.28 0.58
C MET A 30 6.87 4.41 -0.01
N CYS A 31 6.06 4.97 -0.87
CA CYS A 31 5.01 4.23 -1.56
C CYS A 31 5.01 4.47 -3.07
N THR A 32 4.32 3.59 -3.80
CA THR A 32 3.98 3.81 -5.20
C THR A 32 2.47 3.94 -5.35
N GLU A 33 2.01 4.77 -6.29
CA GLU A 33 0.58 4.91 -6.59
C GLU A 33 0.41 5.50 -7.99
N VAL A 34 -0.61 5.02 -8.73
CA VAL A 34 -0.94 5.49 -10.09
C VAL A 34 -2.09 6.49 -10.11
N ASP A 35 -2.97 6.43 -9.11
CA ASP A 35 -4.15 7.28 -9.03
C ASP A 35 -3.77 8.70 -8.56
N PRO A 36 -4.07 9.76 -9.35
CA PRO A 36 -3.64 11.11 -9.02
C PRO A 36 -4.19 11.64 -7.68
N PHE A 37 -5.43 11.28 -7.32
CA PHE A 37 -6.01 11.67 -6.04
C PHE A 37 -5.22 11.08 -4.88
N ARG A 38 -4.90 9.79 -4.94
CA ARG A 38 -4.14 9.09 -3.89
C ARG A 38 -2.68 9.56 -3.82
N VAL A 39 -2.06 9.84 -4.98
CA VAL A 39 -0.74 10.47 -5.04
C VAL A 39 -0.75 11.81 -4.30
N ASN A 40 -1.78 12.63 -4.52
CA ASN A 40 -1.92 13.90 -3.83
C ASN A 40 -2.11 13.73 -2.31
N VAL A 41 -2.92 12.76 -1.88
CA VAL A 41 -3.09 12.43 -0.46
C VAL A 41 -1.75 12.02 0.18
N ALA A 42 -0.97 11.16 -0.47
CA ALA A 42 0.35 10.76 0.02
C ALA A 42 1.29 11.95 0.18
N LYS A 43 1.33 12.85 -0.82
CA LYS A 43 2.13 14.08 -0.77
C LYS A 43 1.71 15.01 0.38
N GLN A 44 0.42 15.19 0.60
CA GLN A 44 -0.11 16.02 1.71
C GLN A 44 0.28 15.47 3.08
N LEU A 45 0.44 14.16 3.18
CA LEU A 45 0.89 13.47 4.41
C LEU A 45 2.41 13.44 4.56
N GLY A 46 3.15 14.02 3.61
CA GLY A 46 4.62 13.99 3.63
C GLY A 46 5.23 12.62 3.32
N VAL A 47 4.43 11.67 2.79
CA VAL A 47 4.92 10.35 2.40
C VAL A 47 5.59 10.44 1.03
N PRO A 48 6.87 10.04 0.89
CA PRO A 48 7.51 9.91 -0.40
C PRO A 48 6.71 8.97 -1.31
N VAL A 49 6.21 9.47 -2.41
CA VAL A 49 5.38 8.72 -3.37
C VAL A 49 5.92 8.85 -4.78
N SER A 50 5.97 7.74 -5.51
CA SER A 50 6.37 7.68 -6.91
C SER A 50 5.26 7.05 -7.77
N ASN A 51 4.99 7.65 -8.93
CA ASN A 51 4.04 7.10 -9.89
C ASN A 51 4.78 6.20 -10.90
N PRO A 52 4.48 4.89 -10.95
CA PRO A 52 5.11 3.97 -11.89
C PRO A 52 4.93 4.33 -13.38
N ASN A 53 3.90 5.10 -13.71
CA ASN A 53 3.65 5.53 -15.08
C ASN A 53 4.54 6.73 -15.48
N GLU A 54 5.18 7.39 -14.53
CA GLU A 54 5.94 8.62 -14.75
C GLU A 54 7.42 8.46 -14.42
N THR A 55 7.76 7.49 -13.55
CA THR A 55 9.11 7.35 -13.02
C THR A 55 9.57 5.89 -12.98
N ASP A 56 10.87 5.68 -13.11
CA ASP A 56 11.52 4.41 -12.86
C ASP A 56 11.55 4.12 -11.35
N ILE A 57 10.69 3.20 -10.91
CA ILE A 57 10.54 2.88 -9.49
C ILE A 57 11.78 2.21 -8.92
N GLU A 58 12.48 1.37 -9.69
CA GLU A 58 13.71 0.74 -9.22
C GLU A 58 14.76 1.80 -8.85
N LYS A 59 14.95 2.79 -9.73
CA LYS A 59 15.84 3.92 -9.47
C LYS A 59 15.40 4.74 -8.26
N GLN A 60 14.09 4.97 -8.08
CA GLN A 60 13.57 5.69 -6.92
C GLN A 60 13.84 4.92 -5.62
N VAL A 61 13.61 3.61 -5.61
CA VAL A 61 13.89 2.75 -4.45
C VAL A 61 15.38 2.74 -4.12
N LEU A 62 16.25 2.61 -5.13
CA LEU A 62 17.71 2.66 -4.90
C LEU A 62 18.15 4.01 -4.33
N THR A 63 17.60 5.11 -4.84
CA THR A 63 17.86 6.45 -4.28
C THR A 63 17.39 6.55 -2.83
N PHE A 64 16.18 6.12 -2.54
CA PHE A 64 15.60 6.13 -1.19
C PHE A 64 16.38 5.27 -0.20
N THR A 65 16.98 4.16 -0.65
CA THR A 65 17.68 3.17 0.17
C THR A 65 19.21 3.27 0.10
N ASN A 66 19.74 4.35 -0.50
CA ASN A 66 21.19 4.54 -0.70
C ASN A 66 21.85 3.35 -1.45
N GLY A 67 21.18 2.86 -2.50
CA GLY A 67 21.67 1.79 -3.38
C GLY A 67 21.50 0.36 -2.87
N LYS A 68 20.91 0.16 -1.69
CA LYS A 68 20.84 -1.17 -1.04
C LYS A 68 19.60 -1.99 -1.41
N GLY A 69 18.53 -1.35 -1.89
CA GLY A 69 17.19 -1.93 -1.94
C GLY A 69 16.48 -1.83 -0.58
N ALA A 70 15.20 -2.16 -0.56
CA ALA A 70 14.36 -2.04 0.64
C ALA A 70 14.48 -3.25 1.57
N ASP A 71 14.53 -3.02 2.88
CA ASP A 71 14.53 -4.10 3.88
C ASP A 71 13.19 -4.85 3.85
N ILE A 72 12.10 -4.13 3.57
CA ILE A 72 10.75 -4.69 3.45
C ILE A 72 10.07 -4.08 2.22
N VAL A 73 9.49 -4.95 1.37
CA VAL A 73 8.58 -4.54 0.30
C VAL A 73 7.21 -5.15 0.54
N ILE A 74 6.16 -4.34 0.49
CA ILE A 74 4.78 -4.79 0.70
C ILE A 74 4.01 -4.63 -0.61
N ASP A 75 3.57 -5.74 -1.20
CA ASP A 75 2.62 -5.71 -2.31
C ASP A 75 1.20 -5.60 -1.75
N ALA A 76 0.67 -4.37 -1.68
CA ALA A 76 -0.69 -4.08 -1.24
C ALA A 76 -1.71 -4.13 -2.38
N VAL A 77 -1.27 -4.36 -3.63
CA VAL A 77 -2.11 -4.44 -4.83
C VAL A 77 -2.45 -5.89 -5.17
N GLY A 78 -1.47 -6.79 -5.08
CA GLY A 78 -1.58 -8.22 -5.43
C GLY A 78 -1.10 -8.56 -6.84
N THR A 79 -0.50 -7.60 -7.53
CA THR A 79 0.01 -7.77 -8.91
C THR A 79 1.48 -7.43 -9.04
N GLN A 80 2.16 -7.08 -7.96
CA GLN A 80 3.48 -6.45 -8.00
C GLN A 80 4.62 -7.34 -7.49
N LEU A 81 4.39 -8.65 -7.32
CA LEU A 81 5.40 -9.54 -6.75
C LEU A 81 6.71 -9.59 -7.55
N GLU A 82 6.64 -9.58 -8.89
CA GLU A 82 7.84 -9.54 -9.74
C GLU A 82 8.65 -8.25 -9.54
N ASN A 83 7.97 -7.12 -9.40
CA ASN A 83 8.60 -5.84 -9.13
C ASN A 83 9.15 -5.78 -7.69
N ALA A 84 8.42 -6.34 -6.73
CA ALA A 84 8.88 -6.42 -5.34
C ALA A 84 10.23 -7.13 -5.21
N ILE A 85 10.48 -8.16 -6.02
CA ILE A 85 11.77 -8.87 -6.04
C ILE A 85 12.92 -7.99 -6.56
N LYS A 86 12.64 -7.05 -7.46
CA LYS A 86 13.66 -6.10 -7.94
C LYS A 86 14.00 -5.03 -6.89
N TYR A 87 13.05 -4.71 -6.03
CA TYR A 87 13.15 -3.60 -5.09
C TYR A 87 13.68 -4.00 -3.71
N VAL A 88 13.58 -5.28 -3.36
CA VAL A 88 14.01 -5.79 -2.04
C VAL A 88 15.53 -5.91 -1.97
N ALA A 89 16.09 -5.55 -0.81
CA ALA A 89 17.51 -5.74 -0.51
C ALA A 89 17.87 -7.22 -0.32
N PRO A 90 19.13 -7.62 -0.51
CA PRO A 90 19.60 -8.92 -0.04
C PRO A 90 19.30 -9.12 1.45
N GLY A 91 18.76 -10.29 1.82
CA GLY A 91 18.29 -10.60 3.19
C GLY A 91 16.91 -10.01 3.54
N GLY A 92 16.36 -9.15 2.67
CA GLY A 92 15.09 -8.47 2.88
C GLY A 92 13.85 -9.36 2.79
N LYS A 93 12.70 -8.76 3.01
CA LYS A 93 11.41 -9.44 3.08
C LYS A 93 10.41 -8.83 2.11
N ILE A 94 9.62 -9.69 1.47
CA ILE A 94 8.47 -9.28 0.67
C ILE A 94 7.22 -9.79 1.36
N LEU A 95 6.25 -8.91 1.61
CA LEU A 95 4.92 -9.27 2.05
C LEU A 95 3.97 -9.24 0.85
N ALA A 96 3.53 -10.40 0.40
CA ALA A 96 2.46 -10.55 -0.58
C ALA A 96 1.12 -10.49 0.16
N PHE A 97 0.45 -9.34 0.11
CA PHE A 97 -0.78 -9.08 0.85
C PHE A 97 -1.99 -8.86 -0.06
N GLY A 98 -1.84 -8.06 -1.12
CA GLY A 98 -2.88 -7.86 -2.11
C GLY A 98 -3.26 -9.18 -2.79
N MET A 99 -4.51 -9.28 -3.25
CA MET A 99 -5.00 -10.50 -3.89
C MET A 99 -5.60 -10.18 -5.25
N ASP A 100 -5.03 -10.79 -6.29
CA ASP A 100 -5.59 -10.83 -7.63
C ASP A 100 -5.35 -12.22 -8.22
N SER A 101 -6.41 -13.02 -8.32
CA SER A 101 -6.34 -14.40 -8.82
C SER A 101 -6.07 -14.51 -10.33
N SER A 102 -6.20 -13.43 -11.07
CA SER A 102 -5.96 -13.38 -12.53
C SER A 102 -4.49 -13.22 -12.87
N VAL A 103 -3.67 -12.76 -11.92
CA VAL A 103 -2.26 -12.46 -12.14
C VAL A 103 -1.37 -13.65 -11.80
N LYS A 104 -0.35 -13.86 -12.62
CA LYS A 104 0.73 -14.83 -12.40
C LYS A 104 2.05 -14.07 -12.31
N ALA A 105 2.93 -14.49 -11.42
CA ALA A 105 4.28 -13.95 -11.29
C ALA A 105 5.31 -14.99 -11.73
N THR A 106 6.27 -14.56 -12.57
CA THR A 106 7.40 -15.39 -12.98
C THR A 106 8.62 -15.00 -12.17
N ILE A 107 9.12 -15.93 -11.38
CA ILE A 107 10.22 -15.69 -10.45
C ILE A 107 11.36 -16.66 -10.75
N THR A 108 12.58 -16.15 -10.80
CA THR A 108 13.78 -16.98 -10.89
C THR A 108 14.19 -17.45 -9.49
N PRO A 109 14.06 -18.76 -9.15
CA PRO A 109 14.35 -19.25 -7.80
C PRO A 109 15.77 -18.90 -7.33
N ASN A 110 16.74 -18.91 -8.24
CA ASN A 110 18.12 -18.55 -7.94
C ASN A 110 18.25 -17.11 -7.38
N THR A 111 17.41 -16.17 -7.82
CA THR A 111 17.40 -14.80 -7.29
C THR A 111 17.05 -14.79 -5.82
N ILE A 112 16.04 -15.57 -5.41
CA ILE A 112 15.62 -15.70 -4.02
C ILE A 112 16.74 -16.30 -3.19
N THR A 113 17.34 -17.41 -3.67
CA THR A 113 18.36 -18.15 -2.93
C THR A 113 19.64 -17.32 -2.75
N ARG A 114 20.15 -16.73 -3.83
CA ARG A 114 21.42 -15.95 -3.80
C ARG A 114 21.32 -14.70 -2.94
N ASN A 115 20.16 -14.10 -2.90
CA ASN A 115 19.93 -12.86 -2.13
C ASN A 115 19.26 -13.13 -0.78
N ALA A 116 19.03 -14.39 -0.38
CA ALA A 116 18.36 -14.76 0.88
C ALA A 116 17.03 -14.03 1.11
N ILE A 117 16.26 -13.78 0.04
CA ILE A 117 14.98 -13.07 0.09
C ILE A 117 13.93 -13.94 0.77
N LYS A 118 13.08 -13.33 1.60
CA LYS A 118 11.95 -13.99 2.25
C LYS A 118 10.65 -13.48 1.65
N ILE A 119 9.86 -14.38 1.06
CA ILE A 119 8.53 -14.05 0.55
C ILE A 119 7.50 -14.60 1.54
N LEU A 120 6.67 -13.72 2.10
CA LEU A 120 5.68 -14.01 3.13
C LEU A 120 4.29 -13.74 2.57
N GLY A 121 3.42 -14.73 2.59
CA GLY A 121 1.99 -14.56 2.31
C GLY A 121 1.24 -14.18 3.59
N SER A 122 0.20 -13.38 3.46
CA SER A 122 -0.75 -13.10 4.54
C SER A 122 -2.17 -13.18 3.98
N TYR A 123 -3.03 -13.95 4.64
CA TYR A 123 -4.43 -14.10 4.26
C TYR A 123 -5.31 -13.93 5.49
N ILE A 124 -6.11 -12.91 5.49
CA ILE A 124 -7.03 -12.53 6.58
C ILE A 124 -6.31 -12.48 7.95
N GLY A 125 -6.74 -11.63 8.83
CA GLY A 125 -6.14 -11.53 10.18
C GLY A 125 -6.49 -12.73 11.06
N GLN A 126 -5.47 -13.44 11.56
CA GLN A 126 -5.66 -14.45 12.60
C GLN A 126 -5.33 -13.82 13.96
N ASN A 127 -6.31 -13.77 14.86
CA ASN A 127 -6.18 -13.21 16.21
C ASN A 127 -5.68 -11.74 16.26
N THR A 128 -5.85 -10.97 15.19
CA THR A 128 -5.35 -9.59 15.06
C THR A 128 -6.37 -8.52 15.45
N CYS A 129 -7.63 -8.89 15.68
CA CYS A 129 -8.69 -7.92 15.96
C CYS A 129 -8.42 -7.12 17.25
N LEU A 130 -8.11 -7.78 18.35
CA LEU A 130 -7.81 -7.10 19.62
C LEU A 130 -6.53 -6.24 19.54
N PRO A 131 -5.41 -6.69 18.97
CA PRO A 131 -4.27 -5.82 18.70
C PRO A 131 -4.63 -4.59 17.85
N ALA A 132 -5.42 -4.75 16.79
CA ALA A 132 -5.85 -3.64 15.94
C ALA A 132 -6.69 -2.62 16.73
N ILE A 133 -7.65 -3.07 17.55
CA ILE A 133 -8.43 -2.20 18.42
C ILE A 133 -7.53 -1.40 19.38
N LYS A 134 -6.54 -2.05 19.99
CA LYS A 134 -5.58 -1.38 20.89
C LYS A 134 -4.76 -0.31 20.17
N ILE A 135 -4.33 -0.58 18.94
CA ILE A 135 -3.62 0.42 18.11
C ILE A 135 -4.54 1.60 17.83
N LEU A 136 -5.78 1.37 17.43
CA LEU A 136 -6.76 2.43 17.18
C LEU A 136 -7.05 3.25 18.44
N GLN A 137 -7.24 2.59 19.58
CA GLN A 137 -7.47 3.25 20.87
C GLN A 137 -6.27 4.09 21.36
N SER A 138 -5.06 3.69 20.98
CA SER A 138 -3.84 4.44 21.33
C SER A 138 -3.75 5.81 20.67
N ARG A 139 -4.57 6.06 19.63
CA ARG A 139 -4.58 7.30 18.80
C ARG A 139 -3.20 7.65 18.20
N LYS A 140 -2.31 6.68 18.07
CA LYS A 140 -0.98 6.88 17.47
C LYS A 140 -1.02 6.91 15.95
N LEU A 141 -2.09 6.41 15.34
CA LEU A 141 -2.30 6.50 13.90
C LEU A 141 -3.28 7.64 13.61
N ASP A 142 -2.86 8.57 12.75
CA ASP A 142 -3.79 9.53 12.19
C ASP A 142 -4.60 8.84 11.09
N LEU A 143 -5.89 8.62 11.35
CA LEU A 143 -6.81 8.03 10.39
C LEU A 143 -7.76 9.07 9.75
N ALA A 144 -7.62 10.36 10.08
CA ALA A 144 -8.47 11.38 9.50
C ALA A 144 -8.38 11.42 7.96
N PRO A 145 -7.19 11.33 7.34
CA PRO A 145 -7.08 11.27 5.88
C PRO A 145 -7.61 9.97 5.26
N PHE A 146 -7.71 8.90 6.05
CA PHE A 146 -8.24 7.61 5.60
C PHE A 146 -9.74 7.65 5.39
N PHE A 147 -10.49 8.27 6.31
CA PHE A 147 -11.94 8.42 6.21
C PHE A 147 -12.27 9.71 5.48
N THR A 148 -12.32 9.65 4.15
CA THR A 148 -12.54 10.83 3.32
C THR A 148 -13.93 11.40 3.53
N GLU A 149 -14.93 10.56 3.77
CA GLU A 149 -16.31 10.99 3.92
C GLU A 149 -17.14 9.99 4.76
N VAL A 150 -18.12 10.54 5.48
CA VAL A 150 -19.17 9.77 6.14
C VAL A 150 -20.50 10.18 5.55
N ILE A 151 -21.23 9.22 4.98
CA ILE A 151 -22.51 9.46 4.29
C ILE A 151 -23.63 8.67 4.94
N ARG A 152 -24.87 9.04 4.63
CA ARG A 152 -26.04 8.31 5.04
C ARG A 152 -26.26 7.09 4.13
N LEU A 153 -27.02 6.11 4.61
CA LEU A 153 -27.32 4.90 3.82
C LEU A 153 -28.00 5.22 2.48
N GLU A 154 -28.91 6.19 2.49
CA GLU A 154 -29.66 6.62 1.30
C GLU A 154 -28.74 7.18 0.21
N ASP A 155 -27.60 7.74 0.59
CA ASP A 155 -26.60 8.31 -0.32
C ASP A 155 -25.56 7.28 -0.79
N GLY A 156 -25.68 6.02 -0.36
CA GLY A 156 -24.70 4.96 -0.61
C GLY A 156 -24.37 4.74 -2.09
N VAL A 157 -25.36 4.88 -2.97
CA VAL A 157 -25.19 4.76 -4.42
C VAL A 157 -24.22 5.82 -4.98
N SER A 158 -24.28 7.05 -4.45
CA SER A 158 -23.41 8.14 -4.90
C SER A 158 -21.92 7.90 -4.56
N ALA A 159 -21.64 7.09 -3.54
CA ALA A 159 -20.29 6.77 -3.10
C ALA A 159 -19.47 6.05 -4.18
N PHE A 160 -20.10 5.26 -5.05
CA PHE A 160 -19.39 4.52 -6.09
C PHE A 160 -18.67 5.47 -7.06
N GLY A 161 -19.31 6.57 -7.47
CA GLY A 161 -18.67 7.59 -8.30
C GLY A 161 -17.42 8.20 -7.64
N LYS A 162 -17.51 8.53 -6.36
CA LYS A 162 -16.38 9.07 -5.59
C LYS A 162 -15.24 8.05 -5.40
N LEU A 163 -15.57 6.76 -5.35
CA LEU A 163 -14.60 5.67 -5.27
C LEU A 163 -14.04 5.25 -6.64
N GLY A 164 -14.46 5.91 -7.71
CA GLY A 164 -13.90 5.72 -9.03
C GLY A 164 -14.67 4.75 -9.94
N LEU A 165 -15.96 4.52 -9.69
CA LEU A 165 -16.81 3.68 -10.53
C LEU A 165 -18.07 4.45 -10.99
N ASP A 166 -18.24 4.61 -12.29
CA ASP A 166 -19.50 5.05 -12.87
C ASP A 166 -20.46 3.86 -12.96
N LEU A 167 -21.54 3.89 -12.18
CA LEU A 167 -22.52 2.80 -12.15
C LEU A 167 -23.36 2.64 -13.42
N LYS A 168 -23.44 3.67 -14.28
CA LYS A 168 -24.20 3.60 -15.53
C LYS A 168 -23.40 2.91 -16.63
N THR A 169 -22.13 3.22 -16.72
CA THR A 169 -21.23 2.72 -17.77
C THR A 169 -20.33 1.58 -17.30
N LEU A 170 -20.25 1.34 -15.98
CA LEU A 170 -19.31 0.45 -15.30
C LEU A 170 -17.85 0.79 -15.59
N ALA A 171 -17.59 2.00 -16.05
CA ALA A 171 -16.26 2.48 -16.35
C ALA A 171 -15.55 2.98 -15.08
N HIS A 172 -14.23 2.85 -15.06
CA HIS A 172 -13.41 3.51 -14.06
C HIS A 172 -13.31 5.00 -14.36
N ILE A 173 -13.56 5.82 -13.34
CA ILE A 173 -13.44 7.27 -13.39
C ILE A 173 -12.47 7.76 -12.32
N PRO A 174 -11.97 9.00 -12.39
CA PRO A 174 -11.07 9.53 -11.37
C PRO A 174 -11.64 9.46 -9.96
N LYS A 175 -10.85 8.94 -9.02
CA LYS A 175 -11.24 8.84 -7.61
C LYS A 175 -11.21 10.20 -6.93
N GLN A 176 -12.09 10.35 -5.95
CA GLN A 176 -12.21 11.54 -5.11
C GLN A 176 -12.23 11.18 -3.61
N ALA A 177 -12.16 9.89 -3.31
CA ALA A 177 -12.18 9.40 -1.94
C ALA A 177 -11.24 8.22 -1.74
N MET A 178 -10.63 8.15 -0.54
CA MET A 178 -9.85 7.02 -0.09
C MET A 178 -10.75 5.92 0.45
N LYS A 179 -11.59 6.27 1.42
CA LYS A 179 -12.56 5.39 2.08
C LYS A 179 -13.80 6.18 2.46
N ILE A 180 -14.98 5.64 2.15
CA ILE A 180 -16.28 6.22 2.54
C ILE A 180 -16.91 5.31 3.58
N VAL A 181 -17.42 5.90 4.65
CA VAL A 181 -18.17 5.22 5.70
C VAL A 181 -19.64 5.55 5.55
N ILE A 182 -20.49 4.52 5.61
CA ILE A 182 -21.95 4.68 5.59
C ILE A 182 -22.44 4.56 7.03
N LYS A 183 -23.20 5.55 7.47
CA LYS A 183 -23.97 5.49 8.74
C LYS A 183 -25.41 5.15 8.42
N PRO A 184 -26.01 4.21 9.19
CA PRO A 184 -27.45 3.94 9.11
C PRO A 184 -28.26 5.16 9.49
#